data_1b6743a0f3d679740c753b7e2ac4c276
#
_entry.id   1b6743a0f3d679740c753b7e2ac4c276
#
_cell.length_a   1.000
_cell.length_b   1.000
_cell.length_c   1.000
_cell.angle_alpha   90.00
_cell.angle_beta   90.00
_cell.angle_gamma   90.00
#
_symmetry.space_group_name_H-M   'P 1'
#
loop_
_entity.id
_entity.type
_entity.pdbx_description
1 polymer ?
#
loop_
_entity_poly.entity_id
_entity_poly.type
_entity_poly.pdbx_seq_one_letter_code
_entity_poly.pdbx_strand_id
1 'polypeptide(L)'
;MTTNISNINHWGDSFLSLTKHPDNILSKAFQNNSANTQIKVIVTMPAYNAAKTLLKTFEDIPLGLVSEIILVDDCSKDDTAKIGTNLNLKVVQHPHNVGYGGNQKTCYLEALRDNADIIIMLHPDYQYDPRKIPELIEPIIKGQADIVLGSRFLNNGALAGGMPYYKFVANRFLTFCQNMVLGTNLSEFHTGYRAYSRKFLETVPFLRNSIAFVFDAEILCQAVFFNFKIAEIGVETRYFPEASSINWLSSIIYGLGVLRVLVTYLLAKLKLVPSKLFRP
;
A
#
# COMPACT_ATOMS: atom_id res chain seq x y z
N MET A 1 -29.48 -5.29 26.78
CA MET A 1 -29.52 -6.21 25.62
C MET A 1 -28.11 -6.74 25.45
N THR A 2 -27.90 -7.95 25.89
CA THR A 2 -26.62 -8.66 25.89
C THR A 2 -26.40 -9.25 24.50
N THR A 3 -25.47 -8.69 23.73
CA THR A 3 -25.04 -9.24 22.44
C THR A 3 -24.09 -10.41 22.67
N ASN A 4 -24.49 -11.53 22.12
CA ASN A 4 -23.86 -12.85 22.22
C ASN A 4 -22.47 -12.88 21.56
N ILE A 5 -21.43 -13.21 22.34
CA ILE A 5 -20.02 -13.35 21.91
C ILE A 5 -19.75 -14.74 21.26
N SER A 6 -20.78 -15.45 20.80
CA SER A 6 -20.65 -16.83 20.31
C SER A 6 -20.19 -17.00 18.84
N ASN A 7 -19.89 -15.93 18.10
CA ASN A 7 -19.53 -15.99 16.66
C ASN A 7 -18.03 -15.94 16.34
N ILE A 8 -17.15 -15.95 17.34
CA ILE A 8 -15.69 -15.88 17.10
C ILE A 8 -15.09 -17.21 16.63
N ASN A 9 -15.78 -18.33 16.90
CA ASN A 9 -15.26 -19.67 16.56
C ASN A 9 -15.53 -20.13 15.12
N HIS A 10 -16.33 -19.41 14.34
CA HIS A 10 -16.67 -19.82 12.97
C HIS A 10 -15.57 -19.51 11.93
N TRP A 11 -14.57 -18.70 12.30
CA TRP A 11 -13.45 -18.30 11.44
C TRP A 11 -12.30 -19.30 11.41
N GLY A 12 -12.16 -20.12 12.44
CA GLY A 12 -11.15 -21.18 12.51
C GLY A 12 -11.35 -22.26 11.45
N ASP A 13 -12.58 -22.59 11.11
CA ASP A 13 -12.91 -23.67 10.17
C ASP A 13 -12.70 -23.28 8.70
N SER A 14 -12.93 -22.00 8.34
CA SER A 14 -12.63 -21.49 6.98
C SER A 14 -11.13 -21.41 6.71
N PHE A 15 -10.33 -21.07 7.72
CA PHE A 15 -8.86 -21.04 7.60
C PHE A 15 -8.28 -22.44 7.42
N LEU A 16 -8.80 -23.43 8.15
CA LEU A 16 -8.39 -24.84 8.02
C LEU A 16 -8.73 -25.44 6.64
N SER A 17 -9.74 -24.90 5.93
CA SER A 17 -10.07 -25.34 4.57
C SER A 17 -9.11 -24.81 3.53
N LEU A 18 -8.58 -23.58 3.70
CA LEU A 18 -7.58 -22.97 2.80
C LEU A 18 -6.18 -23.56 2.99
N THR A 19 -5.88 -24.08 4.19
CA THR A 19 -4.58 -24.71 4.48
C THR A 19 -4.52 -26.19 4.10
N LYS A 20 -5.65 -26.82 3.74
CA LYS A 20 -5.73 -28.25 3.39
C LYS A 20 -5.29 -28.60 1.97
N HIS A 21 -4.93 -27.60 1.13
CA HIS A 21 -4.28 -27.90 -0.14
C HIS A 21 -2.78 -28.19 0.11
N PRO A 22 -2.28 -29.40 -0.20
CA PRO A 22 -0.90 -29.81 0.09
C PRO A 22 0.18 -29.02 -0.66
N ASP A 23 -0.22 -28.22 -1.65
CA ASP A 23 0.68 -27.40 -2.49
C ASP A 23 0.65 -25.91 -2.19
N ASN A 24 0.08 -25.49 -1.06
CA ASN A 24 0.06 -24.08 -0.69
C ASN A 24 1.46 -23.62 -0.26
N ILE A 25 2.17 -23.00 -1.19
CA ILE A 25 3.53 -22.48 -1.02
C ILE A 25 3.61 -21.49 0.14
N LEU A 26 2.52 -20.72 0.40
CA LEU A 26 2.45 -19.79 1.52
C LEU A 26 2.47 -20.52 2.86
N SER A 27 1.70 -21.60 3.03
CA SER A 27 1.72 -22.38 4.27
C SER A 27 3.10 -23.02 4.53
N LYS A 28 3.79 -23.44 3.47
CA LYS A 28 5.16 -23.99 3.57
C LYS A 28 6.19 -22.89 3.86
N ALA A 29 6.05 -21.69 3.32
CA ALA A 29 6.95 -20.58 3.60
C ALA A 29 6.85 -20.09 5.05
N PHE A 30 5.65 -20.12 5.63
CA PHE A 30 5.43 -19.82 7.04
C PHE A 30 5.89 -20.95 7.98
N GLN A 31 6.02 -22.20 7.47
CA GLN A 31 6.45 -23.38 8.28
C GLN A 31 7.91 -23.78 8.08
N ASN A 32 8.55 -23.46 6.96
CA ASN A 32 9.84 -24.06 6.55
C ASN A 32 11.07 -23.16 6.68
N ASN A 33 11.01 -22.02 7.39
CA ASN A 33 12.25 -21.37 7.77
C ASN A 33 12.86 -22.10 8.95
N SER A 34 13.95 -22.84 8.68
CA SER A 34 14.75 -23.62 9.65
C SER A 34 15.53 -22.78 10.67
N ALA A 35 15.15 -21.52 10.83
CA ALA A 35 15.43 -20.68 11.99
C ALA A 35 14.07 -20.05 12.36
N ASN A 36 13.55 -20.41 13.48
CA ASN A 36 12.30 -20.11 14.17
C ASN A 36 11.78 -18.65 14.14
N THR A 37 11.90 -17.95 13.00
CA THR A 37 11.46 -16.54 12.80
C THR A 37 10.32 -16.52 11.81
N GLN A 38 9.11 -16.48 12.33
CA GLN A 38 7.89 -16.24 11.55
C GLN A 38 8.00 -14.83 10.89
N ILE A 39 7.79 -14.75 9.55
CA ILE A 39 7.78 -13.48 8.82
C ILE A 39 6.68 -12.59 9.39
N LYS A 40 7.07 -11.42 9.88
CA LYS A 40 6.15 -10.43 10.46
C LYS A 40 5.56 -9.54 9.36
N VAL A 41 4.29 -9.76 9.03
CA VAL A 41 3.54 -8.95 8.06
C VAL A 41 2.69 -7.93 8.80
N ILE A 42 2.88 -6.64 8.53
CA ILE A 42 2.09 -5.55 9.11
C ILE A 42 1.31 -4.83 8.04
N VAL A 43 0.00 -4.69 8.24
CA VAL A 43 -0.86 -3.83 7.43
C VAL A 43 -0.87 -2.43 8.04
N THR A 44 -0.58 -1.42 7.23
CA THR A 44 -0.69 -0.02 7.62
C THR A 44 -1.83 0.65 6.87
N MET A 45 -2.68 1.36 7.59
CA MET A 45 -3.85 2.05 7.06
C MET A 45 -3.75 3.55 7.35
N PRO A 46 -3.34 4.37 6.35
CA PRO A 46 -3.42 5.83 6.48
C PRO A 46 -4.88 6.26 6.37
N ALA A 47 -5.41 6.85 7.43
CA ALA A 47 -6.82 7.19 7.55
C ALA A 47 -7.03 8.70 7.66
N TYR A 48 -8.07 9.19 6.99
CA TYR A 48 -8.65 10.52 7.19
C TYR A 48 -10.14 10.49 6.88
N ASN A 49 -11.00 10.65 7.90
CA ASN A 49 -12.45 10.56 7.80
C ASN A 49 -12.95 9.25 7.14
N ALA A 50 -12.47 8.11 7.66
CA ALA A 50 -12.74 6.77 7.12
C ALA A 50 -13.76 5.97 7.97
N ALA A 51 -14.50 6.60 8.88
CA ALA A 51 -15.40 5.90 9.80
C ALA A 51 -16.44 5.01 9.10
N LYS A 52 -16.87 5.37 7.87
CA LYS A 52 -17.89 4.61 7.13
C LYS A 52 -17.34 3.31 6.50
N THR A 53 -16.06 3.23 6.26
CA THR A 53 -15.45 2.17 5.44
C THR A 53 -14.43 1.32 6.19
N LEU A 54 -13.87 1.84 7.29
CA LEU A 54 -12.82 1.19 8.07
C LEU A 54 -13.22 -0.22 8.56
N LEU A 55 -14.41 -0.37 9.15
CA LEU A 55 -14.88 -1.67 9.64
C LEU A 55 -14.92 -2.71 8.51
N LYS A 56 -15.51 -2.34 7.37
CA LYS A 56 -15.64 -3.22 6.22
C LYS A 56 -14.28 -3.58 5.61
N THR A 57 -13.34 -2.64 5.58
CA THR A 57 -11.96 -2.91 5.14
C THR A 57 -11.28 -3.90 6.08
N PHE A 58 -11.45 -3.73 7.39
CA PHE A 58 -10.88 -4.59 8.41
C PHE A 58 -11.42 -6.03 8.33
N GLU A 59 -12.74 -6.20 8.16
CA GLU A 59 -13.38 -7.52 8.11
C GLU A 59 -12.88 -8.41 6.98
N ASP A 60 -12.43 -7.81 5.85
CA ASP A 60 -11.91 -8.55 4.70
C ASP A 60 -10.39 -8.82 4.77
N ILE A 61 -9.67 -8.31 5.79
CA ILE A 61 -8.24 -8.60 5.98
C ILE A 61 -8.05 -10.06 6.43
N PRO A 62 -7.18 -10.85 5.76
CA PRO A 62 -6.88 -12.22 6.16
C PRO A 62 -5.99 -12.25 7.41
N LEU A 63 -6.61 -12.09 8.59
CA LEU A 63 -5.94 -11.94 9.88
C LEU A 63 -4.93 -13.05 10.22
N GLY A 64 -5.12 -14.27 9.67
CA GLY A 64 -4.19 -15.38 9.87
C GLY A 64 -2.80 -15.18 9.21
N LEU A 65 -2.67 -14.22 8.30
CA LEU A 65 -1.42 -13.89 7.61
C LEU A 65 -0.81 -12.56 8.08
N VAL A 66 -1.58 -11.78 8.86
CA VAL A 66 -1.21 -10.43 9.30
C VAL A 66 -0.90 -10.47 10.79
N SER A 67 0.31 -10.06 11.16
CA SER A 67 0.75 -10.06 12.55
C SER A 67 0.18 -8.87 13.33
N GLU A 68 -0.04 -7.74 12.65
CA GLU A 68 -0.51 -6.50 13.27
C GLU A 68 -1.14 -5.58 12.22
N ILE A 69 -2.09 -4.76 12.65
CA ILE A 69 -2.70 -3.71 11.82
C ILE A 69 -2.52 -2.37 12.54
N ILE A 70 -1.90 -1.42 11.83
CA ILE A 70 -1.63 -0.07 12.32
C ILE A 70 -2.53 0.91 11.56
N LEU A 71 -3.38 1.62 12.29
CA LEU A 71 -4.19 2.72 11.77
C LEU A 71 -3.50 4.04 12.12
N VAL A 72 -3.11 4.81 11.11
CA VAL A 72 -2.57 6.17 11.35
C VAL A 72 -3.63 7.18 10.94
N ASP A 73 -4.23 7.81 11.94
CA ASP A 73 -5.30 8.78 11.78
C ASP A 73 -4.75 10.19 11.61
N ASP A 74 -4.98 10.78 10.44
CA ASP A 74 -4.47 12.10 10.08
C ASP A 74 -5.37 13.24 10.56
N CYS A 75 -5.71 13.23 11.86
CA CYS A 75 -6.59 14.22 12.49
C CYS A 75 -8.02 14.19 11.91
N SER A 76 -8.63 13.01 11.85
CA SER A 76 -10.01 12.84 11.44
C SER A 76 -10.99 13.62 12.33
N LYS A 77 -12.09 14.05 11.75
CA LYS A 77 -13.19 14.75 12.44
C LYS A 77 -14.38 13.83 12.76
N ASP A 78 -14.34 12.61 12.26
CA ASP A 78 -15.35 11.58 12.49
C ASP A 78 -14.83 10.52 13.49
N ASP A 79 -15.59 9.44 13.71
CA ASP A 79 -15.25 8.38 14.66
C ASP A 79 -14.14 7.42 14.17
N THR A 80 -13.35 7.78 13.16
CA THR A 80 -12.30 6.88 12.58
C THR A 80 -11.38 6.28 13.65
N ALA A 81 -10.75 7.12 14.47
CA ALA A 81 -9.82 6.66 15.49
C ALA A 81 -10.49 5.80 16.58
N LYS A 82 -11.71 6.18 16.97
CA LYS A 82 -12.52 5.44 17.94
C LYS A 82 -12.90 4.05 17.43
N ILE A 83 -13.29 3.94 16.16
CA ILE A 83 -13.57 2.64 15.51
C ILE A 83 -12.31 1.80 15.48
N GLY A 84 -11.15 2.36 15.09
CA GLY A 84 -9.88 1.66 15.11
C GLY A 84 -9.52 1.10 16.49
N THR A 85 -9.71 1.89 17.54
CA THR A 85 -9.49 1.45 18.93
C THR A 85 -10.44 0.32 19.33
N ASN A 86 -11.71 0.40 18.96
CA ASN A 86 -12.70 -0.64 19.26
C ASN A 86 -12.42 -1.97 18.51
N LEU A 87 -11.73 -1.90 17.37
CA LEU A 87 -11.26 -3.04 16.60
C LEU A 87 -9.91 -3.61 17.12
N ASN A 88 -9.40 -3.08 18.23
CA ASN A 88 -8.09 -3.42 18.80
C ASN A 88 -6.92 -3.20 17.84
N LEU A 89 -7.02 -2.21 16.93
CA LEU A 89 -5.91 -1.82 16.09
C LEU A 89 -4.89 -0.99 16.88
N LYS A 90 -3.62 -1.01 16.47
CA LYS A 90 -2.66 -0.01 16.93
C LYS A 90 -3.00 1.33 16.27
N VAL A 91 -3.58 2.25 17.03
CA VAL A 91 -4.00 3.56 16.53
C VAL A 91 -2.96 4.61 16.86
N VAL A 92 -2.45 5.30 15.84
CA VAL A 92 -1.58 6.48 15.95
C VAL A 92 -2.34 7.69 15.44
N GLN A 93 -2.49 8.72 16.25
CA GLN A 93 -3.22 9.94 15.86
C GLN A 93 -2.26 11.12 15.69
N HIS A 94 -2.36 11.82 14.57
CA HIS A 94 -1.66 13.09 14.39
C HIS A 94 -2.41 14.23 15.07
N PRO A 95 -1.69 15.18 15.70
CA PRO A 95 -2.31 16.34 16.36
C PRO A 95 -2.90 17.35 15.35
N HIS A 96 -2.50 17.27 14.07
CA HIS A 96 -3.00 18.04 12.95
C HIS A 96 -2.81 17.24 11.67
N ASN A 97 -3.55 17.59 10.61
CA ASN A 97 -3.41 16.92 9.32
C ASN A 97 -2.02 17.21 8.70
N VAL A 98 -1.24 16.16 8.49
CA VAL A 98 0.13 16.24 7.93
C VAL A 98 0.17 15.94 6.43
N GLY A 99 -0.96 15.58 5.85
CA GLY A 99 -1.15 15.29 4.44
C GLY A 99 -0.84 13.85 4.07
N TYR A 100 -1.26 13.48 2.87
CA TYR A 100 -1.21 12.11 2.34
C TYR A 100 0.16 11.43 2.48
N GLY A 101 1.21 12.05 1.96
CA GLY A 101 2.57 11.49 2.06
C GLY A 101 3.13 11.56 3.48
N GLY A 102 2.74 12.57 4.27
CA GLY A 102 3.10 12.66 5.69
C GLY A 102 2.53 11.49 6.50
N ASN A 103 1.27 11.16 6.26
CA ASN A 103 0.60 10.02 6.91
C ASN A 103 1.26 8.69 6.52
N GLN A 104 1.58 8.47 5.24
CA GLN A 104 2.30 7.27 4.80
C GLN A 104 3.68 7.13 5.46
N LYS A 105 4.42 8.23 5.65
CA LYS A 105 5.71 8.20 6.37
C LYS A 105 5.55 7.67 7.80
N THR A 106 4.52 8.14 8.50
CA THR A 106 4.22 7.65 9.85
C THR A 106 3.85 6.16 9.82
N CYS A 107 3.04 5.73 8.87
CA CYS A 107 2.70 4.32 8.66
C CYS A 107 3.95 3.43 8.54
N TYR A 108 4.89 3.82 7.67
CA TYR A 108 6.11 3.04 7.47
C TYR A 108 7.04 3.07 8.68
N LEU A 109 7.18 4.22 9.35
CA LEU A 109 8.00 4.32 10.56
C LEU A 109 7.45 3.44 11.69
N GLU A 110 6.14 3.45 11.92
CA GLU A 110 5.53 2.63 12.96
C GLU A 110 5.68 1.12 12.65
N ALA A 111 5.47 0.71 11.40
CA ALA A 111 5.66 -0.69 11.00
C ALA A 111 7.13 -1.13 11.15
N LEU A 112 8.09 -0.27 10.79
CA LEU A 112 9.52 -0.56 10.96
C LEU A 112 9.92 -0.64 12.45
N ARG A 113 9.35 0.21 13.31
CA ARG A 113 9.54 0.16 14.79
C ARG A 113 9.03 -1.16 15.36
N ASP A 114 7.94 -1.66 14.86
CA ASP A 114 7.34 -2.94 15.27
C ASP A 114 8.00 -4.14 14.57
N ASN A 115 9.16 -3.96 13.96
CA ASN A 115 9.95 -5.01 13.33
C ASN A 115 9.21 -5.77 12.22
N ALA A 116 8.40 -5.07 11.40
CA ALA A 116 7.80 -5.68 10.21
C ALA A 116 8.87 -6.17 9.24
N ASP A 117 8.71 -7.36 8.67
CA ASP A 117 9.49 -7.86 7.53
C ASP A 117 8.86 -7.42 6.22
N ILE A 118 7.52 -7.41 6.17
CA ILE A 118 6.71 -6.95 5.04
C ILE A 118 5.70 -5.92 5.54
N ILE A 119 5.64 -4.79 4.86
CA ILE A 119 4.74 -3.69 5.17
C ILE A 119 3.73 -3.53 4.03
N ILE A 120 2.45 -3.63 4.35
CA ILE A 120 1.36 -3.46 3.39
C ILE A 120 0.74 -2.08 3.60
N MET A 121 0.66 -1.30 2.53
CA MET A 121 -0.11 -0.07 2.47
C MET A 121 -1.50 -0.39 1.93
N LEU A 122 -2.52 -0.24 2.77
CA LEU A 122 -3.92 -0.47 2.45
C LEU A 122 -4.76 0.70 2.95
N HIS A 123 -5.39 1.45 2.04
CA HIS A 123 -6.28 2.53 2.44
C HIS A 123 -7.61 1.98 3.03
N PRO A 124 -8.09 2.53 4.17
CA PRO A 124 -9.33 2.04 4.81
C PRO A 124 -10.60 2.55 4.13
N ASP A 125 -10.53 2.93 2.86
CA ASP A 125 -11.64 3.44 2.06
C ASP A 125 -12.39 2.35 1.26
N TYR A 126 -12.02 1.08 1.47
CA TYR A 126 -12.58 -0.10 0.82
C TYR A 126 -12.53 -0.08 -0.72
N GLN A 127 -11.65 0.72 -1.30
CA GLN A 127 -11.47 0.80 -2.74
C GLN A 127 -10.81 -0.47 -3.29
N TYR A 128 -9.85 -1.02 -2.54
CA TYR A 128 -9.15 -2.26 -2.87
C TYR A 128 -9.66 -3.42 -2.04
N ASP A 129 -9.57 -4.63 -2.59
CA ASP A 129 -9.95 -5.86 -1.91
C ASP A 129 -8.82 -6.34 -0.97
N PRO A 130 -9.00 -6.28 0.37
CA PRO A 130 -7.98 -6.74 1.31
C PRO A 130 -7.65 -8.23 1.19
N ARG A 131 -8.58 -9.04 0.64
CA ARG A 131 -8.37 -10.48 0.42
C ARG A 131 -7.26 -10.80 -0.57
N LYS A 132 -6.77 -9.78 -1.31
CA LYS A 132 -5.61 -9.88 -2.22
C LYS A 132 -4.25 -9.78 -1.50
N ILE A 133 -4.22 -9.59 -0.18
CA ILE A 133 -3.00 -9.56 0.62
C ILE A 133 -2.09 -10.78 0.37
N PRO A 134 -2.59 -12.03 0.34
CA PRO A 134 -1.73 -13.20 0.09
C PRO A 134 -0.97 -13.09 -1.24
N GLU A 135 -1.66 -12.72 -2.32
CA GLU A 135 -1.07 -12.54 -3.65
C GLU A 135 -0.06 -11.37 -3.66
N LEU A 136 -0.35 -10.30 -2.90
CA LEU A 136 0.49 -9.11 -2.82
C LEU A 136 1.83 -9.37 -2.12
N ILE A 137 1.86 -10.19 -1.08
CA ILE A 137 3.09 -10.48 -0.31
C ILE A 137 3.92 -11.62 -0.89
N GLU A 138 3.32 -12.51 -1.66
CA GLU A 138 3.96 -13.73 -2.18
C GLU A 138 5.26 -13.46 -2.94
N PRO A 139 5.37 -12.47 -3.86
CA PRO A 139 6.61 -12.20 -4.57
C PRO A 139 7.74 -11.71 -3.64
N ILE A 140 7.40 -11.01 -2.54
CA ILE A 140 8.41 -10.59 -1.54
C ILE A 140 8.88 -11.80 -0.73
N ILE A 141 7.98 -12.66 -0.27
CA ILE A 141 8.31 -13.88 0.46
C ILE A 141 9.23 -14.78 -0.37
N LYS A 142 8.99 -14.88 -1.67
CA LYS A 142 9.82 -15.64 -2.61
C LYS A 142 11.14 -14.97 -2.99
N GLY A 143 11.43 -13.75 -2.53
CA GLY A 143 12.62 -12.98 -2.90
C GLY A 143 12.65 -12.55 -4.38
N GLN A 144 11.50 -12.57 -5.05
CA GLN A 144 11.35 -12.18 -6.44
C GLN A 144 11.21 -10.66 -6.61
N ALA A 145 10.66 -9.98 -5.61
CA ALA A 145 10.44 -8.54 -5.57
C ALA A 145 10.75 -7.96 -4.19
N ASP A 146 11.05 -6.66 -4.15
CA ASP A 146 11.15 -5.86 -2.93
C ASP A 146 9.90 -4.99 -2.74
N ILE A 147 9.18 -4.75 -3.84
CA ILE A 147 7.94 -3.97 -3.89
C ILE A 147 6.94 -4.72 -4.76
N VAL A 148 5.69 -4.76 -4.33
CA VAL A 148 4.59 -5.29 -5.14
C VAL A 148 3.47 -4.25 -5.21
N LEU A 149 3.01 -3.99 -6.42
CA LEU A 149 1.92 -3.05 -6.71
C LEU A 149 0.64 -3.81 -7.06
N GLY A 150 -0.47 -3.42 -6.46
CA GLY A 150 -1.80 -3.88 -6.86
C GLY A 150 -2.29 -3.07 -8.06
N SER A 151 -2.05 -3.54 -9.29
CA SER A 151 -2.41 -2.85 -10.51
C SER A 151 -3.87 -3.07 -10.90
N ARG A 152 -4.57 -1.97 -11.19
CA ARG A 152 -5.94 -1.95 -11.71
C ARG A 152 -6.01 -2.26 -13.21
N PHE A 153 -4.87 -2.26 -13.89
CA PHE A 153 -4.80 -2.36 -15.35
C PHE A 153 -4.45 -3.76 -15.84
N LEU A 154 -3.88 -4.62 -15.02
CA LEU A 154 -3.51 -5.99 -15.42
C LEU A 154 -4.73 -6.85 -15.79
N ASN A 155 -5.87 -6.66 -15.10
CA ASN A 155 -7.08 -7.45 -15.31
C ASN A 155 -8.23 -6.60 -15.87
N ASN A 156 -7.94 -5.49 -16.59
CA ASN A 156 -8.93 -4.53 -17.10
C ASN A 156 -9.89 -3.99 -16.02
N GLY A 157 -9.50 -4.08 -14.75
CA GLY A 157 -10.33 -3.73 -13.59
C GLY A 157 -10.59 -2.23 -13.44
N ALA A 158 -9.76 -1.38 -14.04
CA ALA A 158 -9.87 0.06 -13.87
C ALA A 158 -11.20 0.64 -14.35
N LEU A 159 -11.57 0.41 -15.61
CA LEU A 159 -12.84 0.89 -16.18
C LEU A 159 -14.03 0.08 -15.67
N ALA A 160 -13.88 -1.23 -15.53
CA ALA A 160 -14.93 -2.10 -14.98
C ALA A 160 -15.27 -1.71 -13.53
N GLY A 161 -14.29 -1.26 -12.75
CA GLY A 161 -14.47 -0.75 -11.39
C GLY A 161 -15.09 0.64 -11.31
N GLY A 162 -15.30 1.33 -12.45
CA GLY A 162 -15.92 2.67 -12.50
C GLY A 162 -14.94 3.84 -12.50
N MET A 163 -13.67 3.62 -12.88
CA MET A 163 -12.70 4.72 -13.00
C MET A 163 -13.18 5.75 -14.03
N PRO A 164 -13.25 7.05 -13.69
CA PRO A 164 -13.58 8.10 -14.66
C PRO A 164 -12.60 8.09 -15.86
N TYR A 165 -13.13 8.22 -17.07
CA TYR A 165 -12.34 8.10 -18.30
C TYR A 165 -11.16 9.06 -18.37
N TYR A 166 -11.30 10.31 -17.89
CA TYR A 166 -10.19 11.25 -17.87
C TYR A 166 -9.05 10.81 -16.94
N LYS A 167 -9.38 10.13 -15.80
CA LYS A 167 -8.39 9.55 -14.90
C LYS A 167 -7.68 8.37 -15.56
N PHE A 168 -8.44 7.55 -16.30
CA PHE A 168 -7.87 6.45 -17.07
C PHE A 168 -6.83 6.95 -18.08
N VAL A 169 -7.19 7.91 -18.91
CA VAL A 169 -6.29 8.48 -19.92
C VAL A 169 -5.05 9.13 -19.27
N ALA A 170 -5.25 9.94 -18.23
CA ALA A 170 -4.16 10.57 -17.50
C ALA A 170 -3.21 9.56 -16.87
N ASN A 171 -3.75 8.50 -16.26
CA ASN A 171 -2.96 7.42 -15.68
C ASN A 171 -2.12 6.70 -16.75
N ARG A 172 -2.72 6.34 -17.90
CA ARG A 172 -2.00 5.69 -19.00
C ARG A 172 -0.88 6.56 -19.54
N PHE A 173 -1.13 7.85 -19.73
CA PHE A 173 -0.12 8.81 -20.17
C PHE A 173 1.05 8.93 -19.19
N LEU A 174 0.75 9.14 -17.92
CA LEU A 174 1.80 9.26 -16.89
C LEU A 174 2.57 7.94 -16.72
N THR A 175 1.89 6.79 -16.74
CA THR A 175 2.53 5.46 -16.70
C THR A 175 3.48 5.28 -17.89
N PHE A 176 3.07 5.68 -19.10
CA PHE A 176 3.94 5.64 -20.28
C PHE A 176 5.20 6.50 -20.08
N CYS A 177 5.05 7.75 -19.63
CA CYS A 177 6.19 8.63 -19.34
C CYS A 177 7.12 8.04 -18.29
N GLN A 178 6.58 7.46 -17.21
CA GLN A 178 7.36 6.84 -16.15
C GLN A 178 8.12 5.62 -16.66
N ASN A 179 7.47 4.71 -17.39
CA ASN A 179 8.14 3.54 -17.98
C ASN A 179 9.29 3.96 -18.90
N MET A 180 9.07 4.95 -19.76
CA MET A 180 10.08 5.44 -20.70
C MET A 180 11.30 6.03 -19.98
N VAL A 181 11.08 6.82 -18.93
CA VAL A 181 12.17 7.50 -18.19
C VAL A 181 12.89 6.53 -17.24
N LEU A 182 12.15 5.66 -16.57
CA LEU A 182 12.68 4.75 -15.57
C LEU A 182 13.27 3.47 -16.20
N GLY A 183 12.93 3.16 -17.46
CA GLY A 183 13.33 1.92 -18.11
C GLY A 183 12.61 0.69 -17.55
N THR A 184 11.35 0.85 -17.17
CA THR A 184 10.50 -0.20 -16.61
C THR A 184 9.37 -0.57 -17.58
N ASN A 185 8.60 -1.62 -17.26
CA ASN A 185 7.42 -2.02 -18.03
C ASN A 185 6.25 -2.33 -17.09
N LEU A 186 5.96 -1.42 -16.18
CA LEU A 186 4.86 -1.56 -15.24
C LEU A 186 3.54 -1.17 -15.91
N SER A 187 2.48 -1.87 -15.55
CA SER A 187 1.14 -1.58 -16.05
C SER A 187 0.54 -0.34 -15.39
N GLU A 188 0.97 -0.03 -14.15
CA GLU A 188 0.49 1.11 -13.37
C GLU A 188 1.52 1.58 -12.32
N PHE A 189 1.61 2.93 -12.12
CA PHE A 189 2.39 3.54 -11.04
C PHE A 189 1.53 4.21 -9.96
N HIS A 190 0.22 4.40 -10.20
CA HIS A 190 -0.64 5.30 -9.42
C HIS A 190 -1.63 4.56 -8.53
N THR A 191 -1.31 3.33 -8.17
CA THR A 191 -2.08 2.54 -7.21
C THR A 191 -1.68 2.89 -5.78
N GLY A 192 -2.63 2.91 -4.85
CA GLY A 192 -2.38 3.05 -3.40
C GLY A 192 -2.21 1.71 -2.68
N TYR A 193 -2.46 0.57 -3.34
CA TYR A 193 -2.36 -0.75 -2.73
C TYR A 193 -1.00 -1.37 -3.03
N ARG A 194 -0.16 -1.48 -2.02
CA ARG A 194 1.25 -1.84 -2.20
C ARG A 194 1.77 -2.69 -1.04
N ALA A 195 2.74 -3.54 -1.32
CA ALA A 195 3.56 -4.18 -0.30
C ALA A 195 5.03 -3.82 -0.49
N TYR A 196 5.74 -3.70 0.62
CA TYR A 196 7.16 -3.34 0.65
C TYR A 196 7.93 -4.30 1.55
N SER A 197 9.14 -4.68 1.12
CA SER A 197 10.08 -5.34 2.01
C SER A 197 10.66 -4.35 3.03
N ARG A 198 10.98 -4.81 4.24
CA ARG A 198 11.72 -4.04 5.24
C ARG A 198 12.98 -3.42 4.65
N LYS A 199 13.79 -4.24 3.96
CA LYS A 199 15.04 -3.83 3.33
C LYS A 199 14.86 -2.60 2.44
N PHE A 200 13.79 -2.56 1.63
CA PHE A 200 13.51 -1.42 0.76
C PHE A 200 13.28 -0.15 1.57
N LEU A 201 12.36 -0.17 2.53
CA LEU A 201 12.01 1.01 3.32
C LEU A 201 13.17 1.51 4.22
N GLU A 202 14.04 0.61 4.70
CA GLU A 202 15.23 1.01 5.45
C GLU A 202 16.32 1.64 4.57
N THR A 203 16.33 1.32 3.27
CA THR A 203 17.37 1.81 2.34
C THR A 203 17.02 3.13 1.70
N VAL A 204 15.75 3.31 1.28
CA VAL A 204 15.37 4.52 0.54
C VAL A 204 15.09 5.70 1.47
N PRO A 205 15.48 6.92 1.10
CA PRO A 205 15.27 8.10 1.94
C PRO A 205 13.83 8.62 1.86
N PHE A 206 12.82 7.76 2.07
CA PHE A 206 11.40 8.11 1.90
C PHE A 206 10.95 9.26 2.80
N LEU A 207 11.63 9.51 3.91
CA LEU A 207 11.33 10.65 4.80
C LEU A 207 11.59 12.01 4.12
N ARG A 208 12.43 12.05 3.10
CA ARG A 208 12.72 13.26 2.31
C ARG A 208 11.69 13.52 1.20
N ASN A 209 10.79 12.59 0.98
CA ASN A 209 9.72 12.70 -0.01
C ASN A 209 8.69 13.77 0.39
N SER A 210 7.88 14.19 -0.56
CA SER A 210 6.77 15.12 -0.37
C SER A 210 5.78 14.63 0.70
N ILE A 211 5.04 15.54 1.31
CA ILE A 211 3.88 15.23 2.14
C ILE A 211 2.57 15.18 1.35
N ALA A 212 2.61 15.50 0.03
CA ALA A 212 1.47 15.46 -0.88
C ALA A 212 1.40 14.13 -1.64
N PHE A 213 0.42 13.98 -2.52
CA PHE A 213 0.18 12.77 -3.34
C PHE A 213 1.37 12.36 -4.22
N VAL A 214 2.23 13.29 -4.60
CA VAL A 214 3.44 13.00 -5.40
C VAL A 214 4.42 12.07 -4.68
N PHE A 215 4.30 11.88 -3.36
CA PHE A 215 5.03 10.91 -2.57
C PHE A 215 5.08 9.53 -3.25
N ASP A 216 3.96 9.09 -3.82
CA ASP A 216 3.83 7.79 -4.48
C ASP A 216 4.72 7.66 -5.73
N ALA A 217 4.91 8.73 -6.47
CA ALA A 217 5.82 8.73 -7.61
C ALA A 217 7.28 8.80 -7.16
N GLU A 218 7.57 9.59 -6.11
CA GLU A 218 8.92 9.73 -5.56
C GLU A 218 9.47 8.40 -5.03
N ILE A 219 8.68 7.65 -4.25
CA ILE A 219 9.12 6.38 -3.67
C ILE A 219 9.37 5.30 -4.73
N LEU A 220 8.59 5.28 -5.82
CA LEU A 220 8.83 4.34 -6.93
C LEU A 220 10.03 4.76 -7.80
N CYS A 221 10.26 6.06 -7.99
CA CYS A 221 11.50 6.54 -8.62
C CYS A 221 12.73 6.19 -7.77
N GLN A 222 12.63 6.26 -6.44
CA GLN A 222 13.69 5.80 -5.53
C GLN A 222 13.92 4.30 -5.67
N ALA A 223 12.86 3.49 -5.77
CA ALA A 223 12.99 2.05 -5.97
C ALA A 223 13.86 1.71 -7.20
N VAL A 224 13.56 2.34 -8.33
CA VAL A 224 14.33 2.13 -9.57
C VAL A 224 15.75 2.69 -9.44
N PHE A 225 15.91 3.87 -8.81
CA PHE A 225 17.23 4.49 -8.64
C PHE A 225 18.19 3.65 -7.80
N PHE A 226 17.67 3.01 -6.75
CA PHE A 226 18.43 2.13 -5.86
C PHE A 226 18.41 0.66 -6.29
N ASN A 227 17.94 0.35 -7.51
CA ASN A 227 17.92 -0.99 -8.13
C ASN A 227 17.09 -2.04 -7.36
N PHE A 228 15.98 -1.64 -6.74
CA PHE A 228 15.02 -2.56 -6.14
C PHE A 228 14.09 -3.16 -7.19
N LYS A 229 13.68 -4.41 -6.97
CA LYS A 229 12.79 -5.14 -7.86
C LYS A 229 11.33 -4.80 -7.56
N ILE A 230 10.58 -4.44 -8.61
CA ILE A 230 9.15 -4.16 -8.53
C ILE A 230 8.39 -5.24 -9.28
N ALA A 231 7.36 -5.80 -8.66
CA ALA A 231 6.40 -6.69 -9.29
C ALA A 231 4.99 -6.09 -9.23
N GLU A 232 4.07 -6.67 -9.98
CA GLU A 232 2.66 -6.29 -10.00
C GLU A 232 1.76 -7.51 -9.88
N ILE A 233 0.64 -7.33 -9.20
CA ILE A 233 -0.50 -8.24 -9.24
C ILE A 233 -1.73 -7.51 -9.74
N GLY A 234 -2.65 -8.23 -10.41
CA GLY A 234 -3.92 -7.64 -10.83
C GLY A 234 -4.90 -7.52 -9.66
N VAL A 235 -5.45 -6.32 -9.46
CA VAL A 235 -6.47 -6.08 -8.42
C VAL A 235 -7.70 -5.42 -9.02
N GLU A 236 -8.86 -5.80 -8.50
CA GLU A 236 -10.10 -5.10 -8.77
C GLU A 236 -10.22 -3.87 -7.87
N THR A 237 -10.87 -2.84 -8.36
CA THR A 237 -11.17 -1.64 -7.57
C THR A 237 -12.63 -1.31 -7.65
N ARG A 238 -13.13 -0.67 -6.59
CA ARG A 238 -14.51 -0.21 -6.46
C ARG A 238 -14.49 1.31 -6.33
N TYR A 239 -15.17 1.98 -7.26
CA TYR A 239 -15.37 3.43 -7.18
C TYR A 239 -16.79 3.71 -6.71
N PHE A 240 -16.91 4.35 -5.55
CA PHE A 240 -18.17 4.75 -4.93
C PHE A 240 -17.98 6.09 -4.20
N PRO A 241 -19.06 6.80 -3.80
CA PRO A 241 -18.95 8.17 -3.28
C PRO A 241 -18.06 8.34 -2.04
N GLU A 242 -17.98 7.32 -1.18
CA GLU A 242 -17.16 7.33 0.03
C GLU A 242 -15.69 6.97 -0.22
N ALA A 243 -15.36 6.43 -1.42
CA ALA A 243 -13.99 6.08 -1.77
C ALA A 243 -13.14 7.34 -1.97
N SER A 244 -11.95 7.33 -1.43
CA SER A 244 -11.01 8.44 -1.53
C SER A 244 -10.63 8.71 -2.98
N SER A 245 -10.84 9.92 -3.46
CA SER A 245 -10.37 10.30 -4.79
C SER A 245 -9.95 11.76 -4.85
N ILE A 246 -8.82 12.03 -5.48
CA ILE A 246 -8.39 13.42 -5.76
C ILE A 246 -9.31 14.06 -6.79
N ASN A 247 -9.63 15.34 -6.59
CA ASN A 247 -10.40 16.12 -7.55
C ASN A 247 -9.57 16.41 -8.82
N TRP A 248 -10.22 16.94 -9.86
CA TRP A 248 -9.57 17.14 -11.16
C TRP A 248 -8.39 18.12 -11.11
N LEU A 249 -8.48 19.19 -10.33
CA LEU A 249 -7.39 20.16 -10.16
C LEU A 249 -6.19 19.53 -9.44
N SER A 250 -6.45 18.81 -8.36
CA SER A 250 -5.41 18.05 -7.65
C SER A 250 -4.78 16.97 -8.53
N SER A 251 -5.54 16.40 -9.48
CA SER A 251 -5.02 15.44 -10.47
C SER A 251 -4.03 16.09 -11.43
N ILE A 252 -4.29 17.33 -11.86
CA ILE A 252 -3.33 18.08 -12.71
C ILE A 252 -2.05 18.40 -11.92
N ILE A 253 -2.19 18.92 -10.69
CA ILE A 253 -1.05 19.23 -9.83
C ILE A 253 -0.21 17.98 -9.57
N TYR A 254 -0.88 16.86 -9.31
CA TYR A 254 -0.23 15.55 -9.17
C TYR A 254 0.54 15.16 -10.44
N GLY A 255 -0.08 15.25 -11.61
CA GLY A 255 0.54 14.90 -12.89
C GLY A 255 1.79 15.75 -13.19
N LEU A 256 1.71 17.06 -12.97
CA LEU A 256 2.88 17.95 -13.09
C LEU A 256 3.97 17.60 -12.06
N GLY A 257 3.56 17.23 -10.84
CA GLY A 257 4.46 16.74 -9.81
C GLY A 257 5.21 15.49 -10.24
N VAL A 258 4.51 14.51 -10.83
CA VAL A 258 5.11 13.28 -11.39
C VAL A 258 6.15 13.61 -12.45
N LEU A 259 5.81 14.46 -13.43
CA LEU A 259 6.75 14.87 -14.48
C LEU A 259 7.99 15.58 -13.90
N ARG A 260 7.81 16.43 -12.90
CA ARG A 260 8.93 17.07 -12.18
C ARG A 260 9.83 16.03 -11.50
N VAL A 261 9.26 15.02 -10.86
CA VAL A 261 10.04 13.93 -10.23
C VAL A 261 10.86 13.18 -11.26
N LEU A 262 10.29 12.89 -12.44
CA LEU A 262 11.00 12.21 -13.53
C LEU A 262 12.20 13.05 -14.05
N VAL A 263 12.02 14.36 -14.21
CA VAL A 263 13.14 15.26 -14.57
C VAL A 263 14.21 15.23 -13.47
N THR A 264 13.81 15.30 -12.20
CA THR A 264 14.73 15.26 -11.06
C THR A 264 15.49 13.92 -11.01
N TYR A 265 14.80 12.81 -11.31
CA TYR A 265 15.42 11.49 -11.42
C TYR A 265 16.48 11.44 -12.52
N LEU A 266 16.17 11.93 -13.73
CA LEU A 266 17.12 11.94 -14.85
C LEU A 266 18.36 12.79 -14.52
N LEU A 267 18.16 14.00 -13.98
CA LEU A 267 19.26 14.87 -13.59
C LEU A 267 20.16 14.23 -12.51
N ALA A 268 19.55 13.56 -11.54
CA ALA A 268 20.30 12.84 -10.50
C ALA A 268 21.03 11.62 -11.06
N LYS A 269 20.39 10.83 -11.94
CA LYS A 269 20.98 9.64 -12.58
C LYS A 269 22.16 10.00 -13.48
N LEU A 270 22.06 11.10 -14.20
CA LEU A 270 23.13 11.65 -15.03
C LEU A 270 24.19 12.43 -14.21
N LYS A 271 24.05 12.49 -12.89
CA LYS A 271 24.93 13.24 -11.96
C LYS A 271 25.06 14.73 -12.28
N LEU A 272 24.09 15.30 -13.00
CA LEU A 272 24.09 16.73 -13.38
C LEU A 272 23.69 17.62 -12.20
N VAL A 273 22.68 17.18 -11.41
CA VAL A 273 22.19 17.92 -10.24
C VAL A 273 22.04 16.96 -9.05
N PRO A 274 22.63 17.30 -7.90
CA PRO A 274 22.43 16.51 -6.70
C PRO A 274 20.97 16.64 -6.20
N SER A 275 20.33 15.53 -5.89
CA SER A 275 18.97 15.51 -5.34
C SER A 275 18.92 14.83 -3.97
N LYS A 276 18.19 15.45 -3.03
CA LYS A 276 17.95 14.86 -1.70
C LYS A 276 17.15 13.56 -1.78
N LEU A 277 16.34 13.38 -2.83
CA LEU A 277 15.51 12.19 -3.03
C LEU A 277 16.34 10.95 -3.41
N PHE A 278 17.51 11.14 -4.02
CA PHE A 278 18.31 10.07 -4.62
C PHE A 278 19.72 9.96 -3.99
N ARG A 279 19.83 10.32 -2.72
CA ARG A 279 21.03 10.09 -1.90
C ARG A 279 20.65 9.24 -0.70
N PRO A 280 21.46 8.22 -0.32
CA PRO A 280 21.24 7.46 0.90
C PRO A 280 21.27 8.35 2.15
#